data_c4385396dccf2e13a945b902d4f5111f
#
_entry.id   c4385396dccf2e13a945b902d4f5111f
#
_cell.length_a   1.000
_cell.length_b   1.000
_cell.length_c   1.000
_cell.angle_alpha   90.00
_cell.angle_beta   90.00
_cell.angle_gamma   90.00
#
_symmetry.space_group_name_H-M   'P 1'
#
loop_
_entity.id
_entity.type
_entity.pdbx_description
1 polymer ?
#
loop_
_entity_poly.entity_id
_entity_poly.type
_entity_poly.pdbx_seq_one_letter_code
_entity_poly.pdbx_strand_id
1 'polypeptide(L)'
;MSALRQAVHAEWTKVRTLPGLLWLLAGVAVLTAAVSTAAAAAVHCPAAGCTQDPARVTLTGVQFGQAGAAVLAVLLISGEYGTGMIRTTVTAVPRRATVLAAKAAVLTGMLLVAGTLAVGGSVLAGRLILPGNGFTGFSPAHGPVLRAAAGSVVYLVLVGLLSLGAATAVRESAAAVGVVLGLLYLFPILASVVSDPHWYRHLQQVGPMTAGLAVQATIPVPDRPIGPCAGLAVLTAWAAAALLTGLAAFHHRDA
;
A
#
# COMPACT_ATOMS: atom_id res chain seq x y z
N MET A 1 -32.18 1.03 6.17
CA MET A 1 -30.74 0.75 5.84
C MET A 1 -29.98 2.03 6.08
N SER A 2 -28.78 1.98 6.70
CA SER A 2 -28.00 3.20 6.94
C SER A 2 -27.51 3.80 5.61
N ALA A 3 -27.47 5.14 5.50
CA ALA A 3 -27.00 5.84 4.30
C ALA A 3 -25.61 5.37 3.84
N LEU A 4 -24.74 5.00 4.78
CA LEU A 4 -23.42 4.43 4.49
C LEU A 4 -23.52 3.09 3.74
N ARG A 5 -24.43 2.20 4.15
CA ARG A 5 -24.58 0.89 3.48
C ARG A 5 -25.06 1.04 2.04
N GLN A 6 -25.96 1.98 1.79
CA GLN A 6 -26.42 2.30 0.43
C GLN A 6 -25.29 2.88 -0.42
N ALA A 7 -24.50 3.80 0.14
CA ALA A 7 -23.33 4.38 -0.54
C ALA A 7 -22.28 3.32 -0.87
N VAL A 8 -21.95 2.42 0.07
CA VAL A 8 -21.01 1.31 -0.18
C VAL A 8 -21.53 0.38 -1.27
N HIS A 9 -22.82 0.06 -1.27
CA HIS A 9 -23.41 -0.79 -2.32
C HIS A 9 -23.33 -0.12 -3.70
N ALA A 10 -23.59 1.17 -3.78
CA ALA A 10 -23.49 1.93 -5.02
C ALA A 10 -22.02 1.97 -5.53
N GLU A 11 -21.05 2.24 -4.65
CA GLU A 11 -19.62 2.23 -5.01
C GLU A 11 -19.15 0.84 -5.46
N TRP A 12 -19.57 -0.22 -4.78
CA TRP A 12 -19.27 -1.60 -5.18
C TRP A 12 -19.82 -1.95 -6.56
N THR A 13 -21.06 -1.50 -6.87
CA THR A 13 -21.66 -1.71 -8.18
C THR A 13 -20.85 -1.01 -9.28
N LYS A 14 -20.39 0.24 -9.05
CA LYS A 14 -19.51 0.96 -9.99
C LYS A 14 -18.22 0.17 -10.28
N VAL A 15 -17.55 -0.32 -9.24
CA VAL A 15 -16.32 -1.12 -9.40
C VAL A 15 -16.56 -2.36 -10.26
N ARG A 16 -17.65 -3.10 -10.02
CA ARG A 16 -17.96 -4.31 -10.77
C ARG A 16 -18.27 -4.05 -12.25
N THR A 17 -18.75 -2.85 -12.58
CA THR A 17 -19.07 -2.47 -13.96
C THR A 17 -17.88 -1.86 -14.71
N LEU A 18 -16.76 -1.61 -14.02
CA LEU A 18 -15.53 -1.07 -14.60
C LEU A 18 -14.46 -2.17 -14.70
N PRO A 19 -14.43 -2.96 -15.81
CA PRO A 19 -13.49 -4.07 -15.93
C PRO A 19 -12.02 -3.66 -15.84
N GLY A 20 -11.66 -2.44 -16.28
CA GLY A 20 -10.31 -1.90 -16.18
C GLY A 20 -9.79 -1.83 -14.75
N LEU A 21 -10.64 -1.51 -13.78
CA LEU A 21 -10.27 -1.44 -12.37
C LEU A 21 -9.97 -2.83 -11.80
N LEU A 22 -10.76 -3.83 -12.20
CA LEU A 22 -10.56 -5.23 -11.79
C LEU A 22 -9.29 -5.82 -12.43
N TRP A 23 -9.01 -5.51 -13.69
CA TRP A 23 -7.75 -5.90 -14.33
C TRP A 23 -6.54 -5.26 -13.71
N LEU A 24 -6.64 -3.98 -13.32
CA LEU A 24 -5.58 -3.30 -12.59
C LEU A 24 -5.34 -3.95 -11.22
N LEU A 25 -6.40 -4.29 -10.50
CA LEU A 25 -6.32 -4.99 -9.21
C LEU A 25 -5.64 -6.37 -9.35
N ALA A 26 -6.04 -7.15 -10.36
CA ALA A 26 -5.40 -8.42 -10.68
C ALA A 26 -3.93 -8.23 -11.06
N GLY A 27 -3.63 -7.20 -11.86
CA GLY A 27 -2.27 -6.83 -12.25
C GLY A 27 -1.39 -6.50 -11.05
N VAL A 28 -1.90 -5.77 -10.08
CA VAL A 28 -1.19 -5.49 -8.81
C VAL A 28 -0.83 -6.78 -8.08
N ALA A 29 -1.80 -7.71 -7.95
CA ALA A 29 -1.55 -8.96 -7.26
C ALA A 29 -0.51 -9.83 -7.99
N VAL A 30 -0.67 -9.99 -9.31
CA VAL A 30 0.25 -10.78 -10.14
C VAL A 30 1.64 -10.17 -10.18
N LEU A 31 1.76 -8.87 -10.41
CA LEU A 31 3.05 -8.17 -10.44
C LEU A 31 3.79 -8.30 -9.09
N THR A 32 3.09 -8.08 -7.99
CA THR A 32 3.66 -8.22 -6.64
C THR A 32 4.21 -9.62 -6.42
N ALA A 33 3.42 -10.66 -6.72
CA ALA A 33 3.85 -12.05 -6.55
C ALA A 33 4.98 -12.42 -7.52
N ALA A 34 4.94 -11.97 -8.78
CA ALA A 34 5.95 -12.24 -9.78
C ALA A 34 7.31 -11.62 -9.41
N VAL A 35 7.33 -10.35 -8.99
CA VAL A 35 8.56 -9.67 -8.56
C VAL A 35 9.12 -10.33 -7.30
N SER A 36 8.28 -10.69 -6.33
CA SER A 36 8.69 -11.43 -5.13
C SER A 36 9.30 -12.79 -5.48
N THR A 37 8.69 -13.52 -6.41
CA THR A 37 9.19 -14.82 -6.88
C THR A 37 10.53 -14.67 -7.59
N ALA A 38 10.67 -13.67 -8.46
CA ALA A 38 11.92 -13.37 -9.15
C ALA A 38 13.04 -12.99 -8.16
N ALA A 39 12.72 -12.17 -7.15
CA ALA A 39 13.68 -11.80 -6.10
C ALA A 39 14.14 -13.02 -5.29
N ALA A 40 13.19 -13.89 -4.89
CA ALA A 40 13.50 -15.13 -4.18
C ALA A 40 14.37 -16.10 -5.02
N ALA A 41 14.15 -16.15 -6.33
CA ALA A 41 14.93 -17.00 -7.25
C ALA A 41 16.33 -16.44 -7.52
N ALA A 42 16.51 -15.12 -7.51
CA ALA A 42 17.78 -14.47 -7.80
C ALA A 42 18.75 -14.45 -6.62
N VAL A 43 18.24 -14.55 -5.38
CA VAL A 43 19.06 -14.45 -4.17
C VAL A 43 19.51 -15.82 -3.71
N HIS A 44 20.84 -16.00 -3.58
CA HIS A 44 21.47 -17.23 -3.09
C HIS A 44 22.20 -16.95 -1.78
N CYS A 45 22.14 -17.90 -0.86
CA CYS A 45 22.84 -17.82 0.41
C CYS A 45 24.22 -18.45 0.26
N PRO A 46 25.34 -17.74 0.50
CA PRO A 46 26.67 -18.33 0.49
C PRO A 46 26.83 -19.30 1.66
N ALA A 47 27.76 -20.27 1.51
CA ALA A 47 28.04 -21.29 2.53
C ALA A 47 28.47 -20.73 3.90
N ALA A 48 28.94 -19.47 3.95
CA ALA A 48 29.30 -18.77 5.18
C ALA A 48 28.12 -18.26 6.01
N GLY A 49 26.88 -18.46 5.53
CA GLY A 49 25.65 -18.02 6.19
C GLY A 49 24.95 -16.84 5.49
N CYS A 50 23.63 -16.74 5.70
CA CYS A 50 22.80 -15.67 5.15
C CYS A 50 22.80 -14.45 6.05
N THR A 51 23.09 -13.29 5.47
CA THR A 51 22.91 -11.98 6.15
C THR A 51 21.56 -11.32 5.82
N GLN A 52 20.86 -11.82 4.80
CA GLN A 52 19.60 -11.25 4.34
C GLN A 52 18.41 -11.85 5.08
N ASP A 53 17.43 -10.99 5.36
CA ASP A 53 16.15 -11.40 5.96
C ASP A 53 15.28 -12.10 4.92
N PRO A 54 15.02 -13.41 5.04
CA PRO A 54 14.27 -14.17 4.04
C PRO A 54 12.84 -13.67 3.85
N ALA A 55 12.22 -13.13 4.89
CA ALA A 55 10.89 -12.54 4.76
C ALA A 55 10.92 -11.25 3.93
N ARG A 56 11.94 -10.41 4.07
CA ARG A 56 12.12 -9.21 3.24
C ARG A 56 12.35 -9.57 1.77
N VAL A 57 13.20 -10.56 1.50
CA VAL A 57 13.41 -11.06 0.13
C VAL A 57 12.09 -11.53 -0.48
N THR A 58 11.35 -12.35 0.26
CA THR A 58 10.05 -12.89 -0.18
C THR A 58 9.00 -11.82 -0.42
N LEU A 59 9.03 -10.70 0.31
CA LEU A 59 8.03 -9.62 0.24
C LEU A 59 8.51 -8.41 -0.56
N THR A 60 9.63 -8.50 -1.27
CA THR A 60 10.20 -7.40 -2.08
C THR A 60 9.20 -6.86 -3.10
N GLY A 61 8.37 -7.70 -3.69
CA GLY A 61 7.35 -7.30 -4.67
C GLY A 61 6.33 -6.29 -4.14
N VAL A 62 6.10 -6.23 -2.82
CA VAL A 62 5.20 -5.25 -2.20
C VAL A 62 5.64 -3.81 -2.49
N GLN A 63 6.95 -3.55 -2.61
CA GLN A 63 7.50 -2.24 -2.97
C GLN A 63 7.06 -1.78 -4.37
N PHE A 64 6.81 -2.71 -5.28
CA PHE A 64 6.31 -2.41 -6.63
C PHE A 64 4.78 -2.43 -6.66
N GLY A 65 4.16 -3.37 -5.96
CA GLY A 65 2.72 -3.47 -5.84
C GLY A 65 2.06 -2.22 -5.24
N GLN A 66 2.77 -1.51 -4.35
CA GLN A 66 2.28 -0.25 -3.77
C GLN A 66 2.00 0.83 -4.83
N ALA A 67 2.79 0.90 -5.89
CA ALA A 67 2.56 1.86 -6.97
C ALA A 67 1.24 1.57 -7.69
N GLY A 68 0.97 0.29 -7.98
CA GLY A 68 -0.30 -0.14 -8.56
C GLY A 68 -1.49 0.09 -7.62
N ALA A 69 -1.34 -0.18 -6.32
CA ALA A 69 -2.36 0.11 -5.32
C ALA A 69 -2.65 1.62 -5.21
N ALA A 70 -1.62 2.45 -5.31
CA ALA A 70 -1.74 3.90 -5.32
C ALA A 70 -2.50 4.40 -6.56
N VAL A 71 -2.13 3.93 -7.75
CA VAL A 71 -2.82 4.28 -9.01
C VAL A 71 -4.28 3.84 -8.98
N LEU A 72 -4.56 2.61 -8.52
CA LEU A 72 -5.94 2.10 -8.37
C LEU A 72 -6.78 3.01 -7.47
N ALA A 73 -6.24 3.41 -6.32
CA ALA A 73 -6.92 4.29 -5.38
C ALA A 73 -7.17 5.69 -5.96
N VAL A 74 -6.21 6.25 -6.71
CA VAL A 74 -6.38 7.52 -7.41
C VAL A 74 -7.48 7.41 -8.45
N LEU A 75 -7.47 6.39 -9.31
CA LEU A 75 -8.46 6.21 -10.38
C LEU A 75 -9.88 5.99 -9.85
N LEU A 76 -10.02 5.40 -8.66
CA LEU A 76 -11.33 5.17 -8.03
C LEU A 76 -12.09 6.48 -7.77
N ILE A 77 -11.40 7.59 -7.52
CA ILE A 77 -12.05 8.89 -7.28
C ILE A 77 -11.87 9.85 -8.45
N SER A 78 -10.70 9.90 -9.08
CA SER A 78 -10.42 10.86 -10.14
C SER A 78 -11.24 10.60 -11.42
N GLY A 79 -11.64 9.35 -11.69
CA GLY A 79 -12.56 9.01 -12.76
C GLY A 79 -13.94 9.69 -12.62
N GLU A 80 -14.40 9.95 -11.40
CA GLU A 80 -15.65 10.68 -11.18
C GLU A 80 -15.50 12.18 -11.37
N TYR A 81 -14.32 12.74 -11.06
CA TYR A 81 -14.05 14.16 -11.36
C TYR A 81 -13.98 14.39 -12.88
N GLY A 82 -13.26 13.53 -13.61
CA GLY A 82 -13.11 13.64 -15.06
C GLY A 82 -14.41 13.51 -15.85
N THR A 83 -15.35 12.69 -15.39
CA THR A 83 -16.68 12.50 -16.03
C THR A 83 -17.74 13.43 -15.48
N GLY A 84 -17.46 14.23 -14.45
CA GLY A 84 -18.45 15.07 -13.77
C GLY A 84 -19.44 14.29 -12.90
N MET A 85 -19.30 12.96 -12.80
CA MET A 85 -20.20 12.07 -12.04
C MET A 85 -20.18 12.34 -10.53
N ILE A 86 -19.15 13.04 -10.04
CA ILE A 86 -19.05 13.46 -8.64
C ILE A 86 -20.25 14.33 -8.22
N ARG A 87 -20.78 15.17 -9.13
CA ARG A 87 -21.95 16.03 -8.87
C ARG A 87 -23.20 15.19 -8.61
N THR A 88 -23.46 14.18 -9.42
CA THR A 88 -24.62 13.29 -9.23
C THR A 88 -24.47 12.44 -7.97
N THR A 89 -23.25 12.03 -7.62
CA THR A 89 -22.97 11.31 -6.38
C THR A 89 -23.25 12.17 -5.15
N VAL A 90 -22.85 13.45 -5.15
CA VAL A 90 -23.07 14.38 -4.03
C VAL A 90 -24.53 14.80 -3.93
N THR A 91 -25.28 14.94 -5.04
CA THR A 91 -26.74 15.20 -4.97
C THR A 91 -27.51 14.02 -4.40
N ALA A 92 -27.11 12.79 -4.72
CA ALA A 92 -27.73 11.58 -4.18
C ALA A 92 -27.39 11.33 -2.69
N VAL A 93 -26.16 11.68 -2.27
CA VAL A 93 -25.67 11.53 -0.90
C VAL A 93 -25.04 12.86 -0.44
N PRO A 94 -25.83 13.78 0.16
CA PRO A 94 -25.36 15.14 0.46
C PRO A 94 -24.27 15.19 1.55
N ARG A 95 -24.09 14.11 2.31
CA ARG A 95 -23.03 14.00 3.31
C ARG A 95 -21.72 13.55 2.65
N ARG A 96 -20.85 14.48 2.27
CA ARG A 96 -19.56 14.23 1.57
C ARG A 96 -18.64 13.25 2.32
N ALA A 97 -18.63 13.31 3.65
CA ALA A 97 -17.91 12.36 4.49
C ALA A 97 -18.40 10.91 4.29
N THR A 98 -19.72 10.70 4.09
CA THR A 98 -20.27 9.37 3.82
C THR A 98 -19.81 8.82 2.47
N VAL A 99 -19.71 9.67 1.45
CA VAL A 99 -19.20 9.27 0.12
C VAL A 99 -17.72 8.85 0.22
N LEU A 100 -16.88 9.67 0.86
CA LEU A 100 -15.45 9.33 1.03
C LEU A 100 -15.28 8.06 1.88
N ALA A 101 -16.05 7.90 2.95
CA ALA A 101 -16.04 6.70 3.79
C ALA A 101 -16.46 5.43 3.01
N ALA A 102 -17.48 5.54 2.14
CA ALA A 102 -17.89 4.43 1.28
C ALA A 102 -16.81 4.02 0.28
N LYS A 103 -16.15 5.00 -0.36
CA LYS A 103 -15.00 4.73 -1.25
C LYS A 103 -13.84 4.10 -0.50
N ALA A 104 -13.49 4.63 0.68
CA ALA A 104 -12.45 4.07 1.53
C ALA A 104 -12.76 2.62 1.94
N ALA A 105 -14.01 2.32 2.28
CA ALA A 105 -14.44 0.96 2.64
C ALA A 105 -14.33 -0.02 1.47
N VAL A 106 -14.80 0.36 0.28
CA VAL A 106 -14.71 -0.47 -0.94
C VAL A 106 -13.25 -0.69 -1.32
N LEU A 107 -12.44 0.37 -1.35
CA LEU A 107 -11.00 0.29 -1.65
C LEU A 107 -10.28 -0.62 -0.65
N THR A 108 -10.57 -0.48 0.65
CA THR A 108 -10.00 -1.34 1.70
C THR A 108 -10.35 -2.81 1.43
N GLY A 109 -11.61 -3.12 1.14
CA GLY A 109 -12.02 -4.49 0.81
C GLY A 109 -11.29 -5.06 -0.41
N MET A 110 -11.15 -4.28 -1.47
CA MET A 110 -10.43 -4.67 -2.69
C MET A 110 -8.95 -4.94 -2.42
N LEU A 111 -8.28 -4.02 -1.71
CA LEU A 111 -6.85 -4.15 -1.40
C LEU A 111 -6.57 -5.24 -0.37
N LEU A 112 -7.50 -5.51 0.56
CA LEU A 112 -7.39 -6.67 1.44
C LEU A 112 -7.40 -7.97 0.64
N VAL A 113 -8.32 -8.15 -0.29
CA VAL A 113 -8.38 -9.36 -1.12
C VAL A 113 -7.15 -9.47 -2.01
N ALA A 114 -6.85 -8.45 -2.81
CA ALA A 114 -5.70 -8.48 -3.72
C ALA A 114 -4.37 -8.57 -2.98
N GLY A 115 -4.21 -7.83 -1.89
CA GLY A 115 -3.02 -7.86 -1.04
C GLY A 115 -2.81 -9.22 -0.39
N THR A 116 -3.88 -9.86 0.10
CA THR A 116 -3.80 -11.22 0.66
C THR A 116 -3.38 -12.24 -0.40
N LEU A 117 -3.93 -12.16 -1.61
CA LEU A 117 -3.55 -13.03 -2.73
C LEU A 117 -2.09 -12.78 -3.15
N ALA A 118 -1.69 -11.50 -3.28
CA ALA A 118 -0.34 -11.11 -3.65
C ALA A 118 0.70 -11.59 -2.64
N VAL A 119 0.48 -11.26 -1.36
CA VAL A 119 1.39 -11.61 -0.26
C VAL A 119 1.38 -13.11 -0.02
N GLY A 120 0.21 -13.76 -0.06
CA GLY A 120 0.09 -15.21 0.06
C GLY A 120 0.84 -15.95 -1.05
N GLY A 121 0.71 -15.50 -2.29
CA GLY A 121 1.47 -16.01 -3.43
C GLY A 121 2.96 -15.81 -3.28
N SER A 122 3.40 -14.63 -2.80
CA SER A 122 4.80 -14.32 -2.53
C SER A 122 5.38 -15.24 -1.44
N VAL A 123 4.67 -15.43 -0.33
CA VAL A 123 5.09 -16.31 0.78
C VAL A 123 5.14 -17.77 0.34
N LEU A 124 4.18 -18.21 -0.47
CA LEU A 124 4.19 -19.55 -1.04
C LEU A 124 5.40 -19.77 -1.96
N ALA A 125 5.68 -18.84 -2.85
CA ALA A 125 6.86 -18.88 -3.72
C ALA A 125 8.16 -18.90 -2.90
N GLY A 126 8.28 -18.04 -1.89
CA GLY A 126 9.43 -18.04 -0.97
C GLY A 126 9.63 -19.37 -0.27
N ARG A 127 8.54 -20.01 0.21
CA ARG A 127 8.60 -21.34 0.83
C ARG A 127 9.13 -22.41 -0.11
N LEU A 128 8.82 -22.33 -1.40
CA LEU A 128 9.24 -23.32 -2.40
C LEU A 128 10.66 -23.10 -2.91
N ILE A 129 11.08 -21.84 -3.04
CA ILE A 129 12.33 -21.46 -3.72
C ILE A 129 13.50 -21.28 -2.76
N LEU A 130 13.28 -20.59 -1.62
CA LEU A 130 14.37 -20.23 -0.69
C LEU A 130 15.16 -21.41 -0.13
N PRO A 131 14.55 -22.57 0.20
CA PRO A 131 15.34 -23.72 0.67
C PRO A 131 16.35 -24.23 -0.36
N GLY A 132 15.99 -24.22 -1.65
CA GLY A 132 16.90 -24.57 -2.75
C GLY A 132 18.05 -23.60 -2.95
N ASN A 133 17.89 -22.36 -2.49
CA ASN A 133 18.89 -21.28 -2.58
C ASN A 133 19.74 -21.14 -1.30
N GLY A 134 19.71 -22.14 -0.40
CA GLY A 134 20.54 -22.19 0.81
C GLY A 134 19.96 -21.46 2.04
N PHE A 135 18.73 -20.95 1.98
CA PHE A 135 18.07 -20.36 3.14
C PHE A 135 17.48 -21.43 4.02
N THR A 136 18.02 -21.62 5.22
CA THR A 136 17.47 -22.52 6.23
C THR A 136 16.50 -21.77 7.15
N GLY A 137 15.41 -22.43 7.56
CA GLY A 137 14.51 -21.93 8.61
C GLY A 137 13.39 -20.98 8.17
N PHE A 138 13.17 -20.75 6.86
CA PHE A 138 11.99 -20.02 6.41
C PHE A 138 10.74 -20.88 6.57
N SER A 139 9.93 -20.57 7.59
CA SER A 139 8.61 -21.18 7.80
C SER A 139 7.52 -20.12 7.84
N PRO A 140 6.50 -20.22 6.99
CA PRO A 140 5.36 -19.30 6.99
C PRO A 140 4.59 -19.29 8.31
N ALA A 141 4.67 -20.38 9.10
CA ALA A 141 3.99 -20.51 10.40
C ALA A 141 4.72 -19.77 11.55
N HIS A 142 5.95 -19.31 11.35
CA HIS A 142 6.65 -18.52 12.36
C HIS A 142 5.96 -17.17 12.58
N GLY A 143 5.70 -16.82 13.85
CA GLY A 143 5.01 -15.57 14.22
C GLY A 143 5.56 -14.31 13.57
N PRO A 144 6.89 -14.08 13.50
CA PRO A 144 7.49 -12.94 12.80
C PRO A 144 7.17 -12.88 11.30
N VAL A 145 7.15 -14.03 10.60
CA VAL A 145 6.82 -14.09 9.17
C VAL A 145 5.34 -13.81 8.94
N LEU A 146 4.46 -14.37 9.78
CA LEU A 146 3.02 -14.10 9.71
C LEU A 146 2.72 -12.62 9.96
N ARG A 147 3.39 -12.01 10.96
CA ARG A 147 3.30 -10.56 11.21
C ARG A 147 3.76 -9.76 9.98
N ALA A 148 4.90 -10.12 9.36
CA ALA A 148 5.42 -9.44 8.18
C ALA A 148 4.45 -9.54 7.00
N ALA A 149 3.86 -10.72 6.78
CA ALA A 149 2.86 -10.95 5.74
C ALA A 149 1.58 -10.14 6.00
N ALA A 150 0.96 -10.28 7.16
CA ALA A 150 -0.25 -9.54 7.53
C ALA A 150 0.01 -8.02 7.51
N GLY A 151 1.14 -7.57 8.04
CA GLY A 151 1.56 -6.18 8.03
C GLY A 151 1.76 -5.63 6.62
N SER A 152 2.25 -6.44 5.66
CA SER A 152 2.37 -6.03 4.25
C SER A 152 1.01 -5.84 3.58
N VAL A 153 0.01 -6.64 3.92
CA VAL A 153 -1.37 -6.43 3.45
C VAL A 153 -1.94 -5.11 4.01
N VAL A 154 -1.78 -4.88 5.31
CA VAL A 154 -2.20 -3.62 5.97
C VAL A 154 -1.46 -2.44 5.35
N TYR A 155 -0.17 -2.57 5.08
CA TYR A 155 0.63 -1.56 4.39
C TYR A 155 0.02 -1.16 3.04
N LEU A 156 -0.32 -2.12 2.17
CA LEU A 156 -0.95 -1.84 0.86
C LEU A 156 -2.30 -1.12 1.01
N VAL A 157 -3.10 -1.50 2.00
CA VAL A 157 -4.36 -0.82 2.33
C VAL A 157 -4.10 0.64 2.73
N LEU A 158 -3.13 0.88 3.62
CA LEU A 158 -2.80 2.22 4.10
C LEU A 158 -2.24 3.10 2.98
N VAL A 159 -1.42 2.56 2.08
CA VAL A 159 -0.98 3.27 0.87
C VAL A 159 -2.17 3.63 -0.02
N GLY A 160 -3.12 2.72 -0.21
CA GLY A 160 -4.34 3.01 -0.96
C GLY A 160 -5.17 4.12 -0.32
N LEU A 161 -5.35 4.10 1.00
CA LEU A 161 -6.09 5.14 1.74
C LEU A 161 -5.39 6.51 1.68
N LEU A 162 -4.06 6.54 1.82
CA LEU A 162 -3.25 7.74 1.62
C LEU A 162 -3.48 8.31 0.22
N SER A 163 -3.44 7.45 -0.80
CA SER A 163 -3.61 7.81 -2.20
C SER A 163 -5.02 8.33 -2.49
N LEU A 164 -6.04 7.70 -1.92
CA LEU A 164 -7.43 8.14 -2.02
C LEU A 164 -7.60 9.56 -1.43
N GLY A 165 -7.03 9.82 -0.25
CA GLY A 165 -7.07 11.13 0.39
C GLY A 165 -6.36 12.20 -0.43
N ALA A 166 -5.15 11.91 -0.93
CA ALA A 166 -4.39 12.82 -1.79
C ALA A 166 -5.14 13.12 -3.10
N ALA A 167 -5.71 12.09 -3.76
CA ALA A 167 -6.47 12.25 -4.99
C ALA A 167 -7.74 13.09 -4.80
N THR A 168 -8.41 12.95 -3.65
CA THR A 168 -9.56 13.78 -3.29
C THR A 168 -9.19 15.26 -3.16
N ALA A 169 -7.99 15.55 -2.65
CA ALA A 169 -7.50 16.93 -2.49
C ALA A 169 -7.05 17.54 -3.83
N VAL A 170 -6.36 16.76 -4.66
CA VAL A 170 -5.73 17.23 -5.93
C VAL A 170 -6.75 17.28 -7.08
N ARG A 171 -7.68 16.31 -7.17
CA ARG A 171 -8.78 16.19 -8.16
C ARG A 171 -8.37 15.89 -9.60
N GLU A 172 -7.11 16.01 -9.93
CA GLU A 172 -6.55 15.69 -11.24
C GLU A 172 -5.76 14.39 -11.14
N SER A 173 -6.01 13.43 -12.04
CA SER A 173 -5.49 12.07 -11.97
C SER A 173 -3.97 12.01 -12.05
N ALA A 174 -3.38 12.68 -13.04
CA ALA A 174 -1.95 12.61 -13.29
C ALA A 174 -1.16 13.30 -12.17
N ALA A 175 -1.61 14.48 -11.73
CA ALA A 175 -1.01 15.19 -10.62
C ALA A 175 -1.13 14.40 -9.31
N ALA A 176 -2.28 13.78 -9.04
CA ALA A 176 -2.47 12.96 -7.84
C ALA A 176 -1.54 11.74 -7.82
N VAL A 177 -1.40 11.03 -8.95
CA VAL A 177 -0.43 9.94 -9.08
C VAL A 177 0.99 10.44 -8.84
N GLY A 178 1.38 11.55 -9.47
CA GLY A 178 2.69 12.17 -9.29
C GLY A 178 2.99 12.54 -7.85
N VAL A 179 2.04 13.19 -7.16
CA VAL A 179 2.17 13.55 -5.73
C VAL A 179 2.34 12.32 -4.85
N VAL A 180 1.51 11.29 -5.06
CA VAL A 180 1.56 10.07 -4.22
C VAL A 180 2.84 9.29 -4.46
N LEU A 181 3.21 9.04 -5.72
CA LEU A 181 4.45 8.32 -6.03
C LEU A 181 5.67 9.14 -5.59
N GLY A 182 5.66 10.46 -5.78
CA GLY A 182 6.68 11.35 -5.24
C GLY A 182 6.80 11.22 -3.73
N LEU A 183 5.69 11.28 -3.00
CA LEU A 183 5.70 11.13 -1.54
C LEU A 183 6.24 9.77 -1.10
N LEU A 184 5.88 8.67 -1.77
CA LEU A 184 6.33 7.34 -1.41
C LEU A 184 7.83 7.15 -1.68
N TYR A 185 8.30 7.52 -2.88
CA TYR A 185 9.66 7.21 -3.31
C TYR A 185 10.70 8.30 -3.00
N LEU A 186 10.28 9.53 -2.70
CA LEU A 186 11.19 10.63 -2.38
C LEU A 186 12.03 10.35 -1.13
N PHE A 187 11.41 9.85 -0.06
CA PHE A 187 12.12 9.59 1.21
C PHE A 187 13.24 8.55 1.07
N PRO A 188 13.03 7.36 0.47
CA PRO A 188 14.13 6.42 0.25
C PRO A 188 15.21 6.96 -0.69
N ILE A 189 14.84 7.76 -1.72
CA ILE A 189 15.82 8.41 -2.60
C ILE A 189 16.65 9.42 -1.83
N LEU A 190 16.03 10.31 -1.05
CA LEU A 190 16.75 11.27 -0.22
C LEU A 190 17.66 10.55 0.79
N ALA A 191 17.16 9.49 1.42
CA ALA A 191 17.96 8.70 2.36
C ALA A 191 19.20 8.07 1.69
N SER A 192 19.13 7.68 0.41
CA SER A 192 20.27 7.11 -0.30
C SER A 192 21.38 8.12 -0.63
N VAL A 193 21.08 9.42 -0.62
CA VAL A 193 22.02 10.51 -0.94
C VAL A 193 22.60 11.15 0.32
N VAL A 194 21.89 11.07 1.45
CA VAL A 194 22.31 11.69 2.71
C VAL A 194 23.33 10.81 3.43
N SER A 195 24.54 11.36 3.63
CA SER A 195 25.64 10.67 4.32
C SER A 195 25.60 10.85 5.85
N ASP A 196 24.83 11.80 6.37
CA ASP A 196 24.70 12.05 7.80
C ASP A 196 23.83 10.99 8.47
N PRO A 197 24.32 10.23 9.48
CA PRO A 197 23.58 9.15 10.11
C PRO A 197 22.30 9.62 10.82
N HIS A 198 22.30 10.85 11.36
CA HIS A 198 21.14 11.41 12.06
C HIS A 198 19.99 11.72 11.09
N TRP A 199 20.27 12.40 9.99
CA TRP A 199 19.29 12.70 8.95
C TRP A 199 18.81 11.42 8.25
N TYR A 200 19.70 10.48 7.98
CA TYR A 200 19.33 9.17 7.44
C TYR A 200 18.28 8.48 8.33
N ARG A 201 18.50 8.40 9.65
CA ARG A 201 17.54 7.82 10.59
C ARG A 201 16.20 8.54 10.57
N HIS A 202 16.20 9.88 10.59
CA HIS A 202 14.96 10.66 10.53
C HIS A 202 14.16 10.40 9.25
N LEU A 203 14.81 10.40 8.09
CA LEU A 203 14.14 10.11 6.81
C LEU A 203 13.52 8.70 6.80
N GLN A 204 14.22 7.73 7.37
CA GLN A 204 13.71 6.36 7.51
C GLN A 204 12.51 6.25 8.47
N GLN A 205 12.48 7.06 9.53
CA GLN A 205 11.40 7.04 10.51
C GLN A 205 10.13 7.76 10.03
N VAL A 206 10.28 8.84 9.29
CA VAL A 206 9.16 9.71 8.90
C VAL A 206 8.58 9.33 7.54
N GLY A 207 9.38 8.76 6.64
CA GLY A 207 8.96 8.41 5.29
C GLY A 207 7.84 7.36 5.29
N PRO A 208 6.75 7.57 4.55
CA PRO A 208 5.61 6.66 4.56
C PRO A 208 5.98 5.26 4.04
N MET A 209 6.80 5.16 3.00
CA MET A 209 7.27 3.88 2.47
C MET A 209 8.30 3.23 3.39
N THR A 210 9.34 3.97 3.81
CA THR A 210 10.45 3.41 4.59
C THR A 210 10.00 2.93 5.96
N ALA A 211 9.19 3.75 6.66
CA ALA A 211 8.62 3.39 7.95
C ALA A 211 7.61 2.23 7.80
N GLY A 212 6.70 2.29 6.83
CA GLY A 212 5.68 1.26 6.65
C GLY A 212 6.25 -0.12 6.32
N LEU A 213 7.27 -0.20 5.46
CA LEU A 213 7.94 -1.46 5.11
C LEU A 213 8.82 -2.04 6.23
N ALA A 214 9.06 -1.30 7.32
CA ALA A 214 9.74 -1.85 8.50
C ALA A 214 9.00 -3.07 9.09
N VAL A 215 7.70 -3.22 8.84
CA VAL A 215 6.89 -4.37 9.28
C VAL A 215 7.38 -5.71 8.72
N GLN A 216 8.04 -5.68 7.55
CA GLN A 216 8.55 -6.89 6.88
C GLN A 216 9.79 -7.49 7.54
N ALA A 217 10.43 -6.77 8.45
CA ALA A 217 11.63 -7.23 9.07
C ALA A 217 11.35 -8.30 10.14
N THR A 218 11.95 -9.49 9.97
CA THR A 218 11.79 -10.63 10.88
C THR A 218 13.03 -10.90 11.72
N ILE A 219 14.21 -10.51 11.26
CA ILE A 219 15.47 -10.64 11.99
C ILE A 219 15.69 -9.39 12.85
N PRO A 220 15.99 -9.53 14.15
CA PRO A 220 16.40 -8.40 14.98
C PRO A 220 17.72 -7.82 14.47
N VAL A 221 17.70 -6.59 14.00
CA VAL A 221 18.92 -5.86 13.63
C VAL A 221 19.17 -4.82 14.72
N PRO A 222 20.33 -4.85 15.39
CA PRO A 222 20.75 -3.74 16.26
C PRO A 222 20.72 -2.45 15.42
N ASP A 223 20.27 -1.34 16.00
CA ASP A 223 20.25 -0.03 15.32
C ASP A 223 19.18 0.18 14.25
N ARG A 224 18.10 -0.61 14.27
CA ARG A 224 16.97 -0.38 13.35
C ARG A 224 16.34 0.99 13.63
N PRO A 225 16.14 1.83 12.59
CA PRO A 225 15.58 3.18 12.76
C PRO A 225 14.20 3.21 13.40
N ILE A 226 13.34 2.25 13.08
CA ILE A 226 11.96 2.16 13.56
C ILE A 226 11.51 0.71 13.73
N GLY A 227 10.70 0.45 14.76
CA GLY A 227 10.10 -0.86 14.98
C GLY A 227 8.96 -1.19 14.01
N PRO A 228 8.63 -2.48 13.80
CA PRO A 228 7.62 -2.91 12.83
C PRO A 228 6.24 -2.29 13.02
N CYS A 229 5.73 -2.27 14.25
CA CYS A 229 4.41 -1.70 14.56
C CYS A 229 4.43 -0.16 14.53
N ALA A 230 5.52 0.46 15.01
CA ALA A 230 5.68 1.91 14.97
C ALA A 230 5.72 2.43 13.53
N GLY A 231 6.33 1.69 12.61
CA GLY A 231 6.35 2.05 11.20
C GLY A 231 4.97 2.05 10.55
N LEU A 232 4.11 1.08 10.86
CA LEU A 232 2.71 1.09 10.41
C LEU A 232 1.92 2.25 11.04
N ALA A 233 2.21 2.63 12.30
CA ALA A 233 1.56 3.78 12.93
C ALA A 233 1.92 5.09 12.22
N VAL A 234 3.17 5.28 11.80
CA VAL A 234 3.58 6.43 10.98
C VAL A 234 2.82 6.48 9.66
N LEU A 235 2.73 5.36 8.94
CA LEU A 235 1.97 5.31 7.69
C LEU A 235 0.46 5.54 7.92
N THR A 236 -0.09 5.05 9.04
CA THR A 236 -1.48 5.32 9.43
C THR A 236 -1.71 6.82 9.66
N ALA A 237 -0.76 7.51 10.30
CA ALA A 237 -0.83 8.96 10.47
C ALA A 237 -0.82 9.71 9.13
N TRP A 238 0.03 9.29 8.18
CA TRP A 238 0.05 9.83 6.82
C TRP A 238 -1.28 9.59 6.09
N ALA A 239 -1.84 8.39 6.14
CA ALA A 239 -3.12 8.06 5.53
C ALA A 239 -4.28 8.86 6.14
N ALA A 240 -4.31 8.99 7.47
CA ALA A 240 -5.30 9.79 8.17
C ALA A 240 -5.19 11.28 7.80
N ALA A 241 -3.98 11.85 7.79
CA ALA A 241 -3.75 13.24 7.38
C ALA A 241 -4.21 13.47 5.93
N ALA A 242 -3.89 12.57 5.00
CA ALA A 242 -4.32 12.68 3.61
C ALA A 242 -5.85 12.59 3.47
N LEU A 243 -6.52 11.69 4.19
CA LEU A 243 -7.98 11.58 4.17
C LEU A 243 -8.65 12.82 4.77
N LEU A 244 -8.11 13.38 5.85
CA LEU A 244 -8.64 14.59 6.47
C LEU A 244 -8.46 15.81 5.57
N THR A 245 -7.29 15.98 4.96
CA THR A 245 -7.04 17.06 4.00
C THR A 245 -7.90 16.92 2.74
N GLY A 246 -8.07 15.68 2.24
CA GLY A 246 -8.99 15.37 1.14
C GLY A 246 -10.42 15.72 1.49
N LEU A 247 -10.91 15.33 2.68
CA LEU A 247 -12.26 15.66 3.15
C LEU A 247 -12.46 17.16 3.30
N ALA A 248 -11.50 17.88 3.87
CA ALA A 248 -11.55 19.35 3.99
C ALA A 248 -11.62 20.01 2.63
N ALA A 249 -10.76 19.62 1.67
CA ALA A 249 -10.79 20.11 0.30
C ALA A 249 -12.11 19.80 -0.40
N PHE A 250 -12.71 18.63 -0.12
CA PHE A 250 -14.01 18.22 -0.64
C PHE A 250 -15.16 19.08 -0.08
N HIS A 251 -15.05 19.58 1.15
CA HIS A 251 -16.04 20.49 1.73
C HIS A 251 -15.93 21.91 1.20
N HIS A 252 -14.70 22.45 1.03
CA HIS A 252 -14.49 23.87 0.74
C HIS A 252 -14.54 24.25 -0.74
N ARG A 253 -14.29 23.30 -1.66
CA ARG A 253 -14.10 23.62 -3.08
C ARG A 253 -15.27 23.26 -4.01
N ASP A 254 -16.34 22.64 -3.53
CA ASP A 254 -17.49 22.21 -4.35
C ASP A 254 -18.77 23.01 -4.04
N ALA A 255 -18.58 24.24 -3.61
CA ALA A 255 -19.66 25.20 -3.56
C ALA A 255 -19.91 25.82 -4.93
#